data_291195ad6030a4500ddc243f367f24f1
#
_entry.id   291195ad6030a4500ddc243f367f24f1
#
_cell.length_a   1.000
_cell.length_b   1.000
_cell.length_c   1.000
_cell.angle_alpha   90.00
_cell.angle_beta   90.00
_cell.angle_gamma   90.00
#
_symmetry.space_group_name_H-M   'P 1'
#
loop_
_entity.id
_entity.type
_entity.pdbx_description
1 polymer ?
#
loop_
_entity_poly.entity_id
_entity_poly.type
_entity_poly.pdbx_seq_one_letter_code
_entity_poly.pdbx_strand_id
1 'polypeptide(L)'
;MRDNANKSIKLNRDLDAYVEKALEQDRPVKIGWGRAGDERPKDGEFGVLTHLPKGARVLCLGDLGDCVGVANRGGTMTLRGSAGSMLGAYHESGKSVVEKDVGDKIGFKMSGGEISIQGSAGNDVGAGMTDGLVIIRGHTESRPGAGMRGGAILIMGSVGSEPGIGMRGGRIIISGSCPPPPEGVEMRSIKKSEISEFGKILDPMGLSLNEDALVLEPCNDLPEIEAGVERFIQERFEKIALHPNDGMLADHSPLDHYSLLLPGDAESEGVLLRLPWVISCQSTDDKKEWSGVESTAMVRKKPRENDFLIVGSNEFVDSIEFLDNCAGLIFDITEFAGTNDAEIEALLVSLRSRMPDNSIVMLRGEIGRVENLFRMVMELELDGAVVDCCTSSGSKLASALPRIGIASKGLGISSTGKFVMLEVDQEPNAKDLMVAVAAGCTAIVSPLSGSEPEESIDEIERALRQLMREIGVDRIERVGRRNLRAIDYETAAISGLRLIGYDRPLKMWLELR
;
A
#
# COMPACT_ATOMS: atom_id res chain seq x y z
N MET A 1 0.49 11.55 -12.10
CA MET A 1 1.80 10.95 -11.74
C MET A 1 2.92 11.74 -12.39
N ARG A 2 4.07 11.82 -11.74
CA ARG A 2 5.27 12.51 -12.26
C ARG A 2 5.70 11.92 -13.61
N ASP A 3 6.31 12.72 -14.49
CA ASP A 3 6.74 12.27 -15.83
C ASP A 3 7.58 10.98 -15.79
N ASN A 4 8.43 10.82 -14.76
CA ASN A 4 9.28 9.65 -14.61
C ASN A 4 8.47 8.37 -14.24
N ALA A 5 7.42 8.50 -13.42
CA ALA A 5 6.51 7.40 -13.12
C ALA A 5 5.76 6.93 -14.38
N ASN A 6 5.29 7.85 -15.22
CA ASN A 6 4.62 7.51 -16.47
C ASN A 6 5.57 6.80 -17.46
N LYS A 7 6.84 7.22 -17.52
CA LYS A 7 7.87 6.51 -18.31
C LYS A 7 8.10 5.10 -17.80
N SER A 8 8.15 4.93 -16.49
CA SER A 8 8.35 3.62 -15.85
C SER A 8 7.15 2.68 -16.08
N ILE A 9 5.92 3.18 -15.98
CA ILE A 9 4.70 2.43 -16.30
C ILE A 9 4.71 1.97 -17.76
N LYS A 10 5.04 2.89 -18.67
CA LYS A 10 5.13 2.57 -20.10
C LYS A 10 6.20 1.51 -20.37
N LEU A 11 7.38 1.63 -19.74
CA LEU A 11 8.46 0.65 -19.89
C LEU A 11 8.02 -0.74 -19.46
N ASN A 12 7.31 -0.87 -18.33
CA ASN A 12 6.78 -2.15 -17.88
C ASN A 12 5.76 -2.75 -18.86
N ARG A 13 4.81 -1.96 -19.35
CA ARG A 13 3.80 -2.42 -20.32
C ARG A 13 4.41 -2.86 -21.64
N ASP A 14 5.38 -2.09 -22.15
CA ASP A 14 6.13 -2.48 -23.34
C ASP A 14 6.92 -3.78 -23.10
N LEU A 15 7.52 -3.91 -21.91
CA LEU A 15 8.26 -5.12 -21.53
C LEU A 15 7.35 -6.35 -21.48
N ASP A 16 6.17 -6.25 -20.89
CA ASP A 16 5.22 -7.36 -20.80
C ASP A 16 4.86 -7.90 -22.20
N ALA A 17 4.54 -7.00 -23.12
CA ALA A 17 4.25 -7.37 -24.50
C ALA A 17 5.45 -8.01 -25.22
N TYR A 18 6.68 -7.58 -24.91
CA TYR A 18 7.90 -8.18 -25.46
C TYR A 18 8.23 -9.52 -24.81
N VAL A 19 8.03 -9.65 -23.51
CA VAL A 19 8.26 -10.92 -22.77
C VAL A 19 7.33 -12.02 -23.28
N GLU A 20 6.06 -11.72 -23.48
CA GLU A 20 5.08 -12.67 -24.01
C GLU A 20 5.56 -13.23 -25.39
N LYS A 21 5.89 -12.36 -26.33
CA LYS A 21 6.43 -12.76 -27.65
C LYS A 21 7.77 -13.49 -27.56
N ALA A 22 8.62 -13.10 -26.61
CA ALA A 22 9.94 -13.70 -26.43
C ALA A 22 9.85 -15.11 -25.85
N LEU A 23 8.88 -15.38 -24.99
CA LEU A 23 8.60 -16.70 -24.44
C LEU A 23 8.18 -17.69 -25.54
N GLU A 24 7.31 -17.28 -26.47
CA GLU A 24 6.92 -18.09 -27.63
C GLU A 24 8.11 -18.48 -28.52
N GLN A 25 9.11 -17.60 -28.59
CA GLN A 25 10.27 -17.75 -29.47
C GLN A 25 11.53 -18.27 -28.76
N ASP A 26 11.46 -18.57 -27.47
CA ASP A 26 12.59 -18.91 -26.59
C ASP A 26 13.77 -17.93 -26.71
N ARG A 27 13.50 -16.62 -26.74
CA ARG A 27 14.51 -15.55 -26.89
C ARG A 27 14.56 -14.64 -25.67
N PRO A 28 15.74 -14.07 -25.36
CA PRO A 28 15.83 -13.03 -24.34
C PRO A 28 15.32 -11.68 -24.87
N VAL A 29 14.64 -10.93 -24.01
CA VAL A 29 14.35 -9.50 -24.21
C VAL A 29 15.61 -8.70 -23.85
N LYS A 30 15.98 -7.75 -24.70
CA LYS A 30 17.14 -6.88 -24.48
C LYS A 30 16.70 -5.42 -24.49
N ILE A 31 17.04 -4.67 -23.44
CA ILE A 31 16.69 -3.26 -23.25
C ILE A 31 17.98 -2.44 -23.20
N GLY A 32 18.02 -1.32 -23.92
CA GLY A 32 19.14 -0.38 -23.89
C GLY A 32 20.28 -0.67 -24.84
N TRP A 33 20.09 -1.56 -25.84
CA TRP A 33 21.13 -1.90 -26.85
C TRP A 33 21.11 -1.00 -28.09
N GLY A 34 20.24 0.04 -28.14
CA GLY A 34 20.28 1.07 -29.18
C GLY A 34 19.76 0.65 -30.55
N ARG A 35 18.91 -0.36 -30.65
CA ARG A 35 18.14 -0.66 -31.87
C ARG A 35 16.86 0.17 -31.89
N ALA A 36 16.29 0.43 -33.05
CA ALA A 36 15.12 1.28 -33.22
C ALA A 36 13.99 0.95 -32.21
N GLY A 37 13.65 1.89 -31.34
CA GLY A 37 12.68 1.74 -30.26
C GLY A 37 13.22 1.19 -28.93
N ASP A 38 14.51 0.86 -28.86
CA ASP A 38 15.16 0.30 -27.68
C ASP A 38 16.15 1.34 -27.10
N GLU A 39 15.63 2.34 -26.41
CA GLU A 39 16.44 3.33 -25.73
C GLU A 39 16.93 2.83 -24.37
N ARG A 40 18.16 3.19 -24.05
CA ARG A 40 18.73 2.92 -22.73
C ARG A 40 17.99 3.74 -21.68
N PRO A 41 17.49 3.12 -20.58
CA PRO A 41 16.99 3.89 -19.45
C PRO A 41 18.00 4.91 -18.95
N LYS A 42 17.58 6.16 -18.75
CA LYS A 42 18.49 7.27 -18.42
C LYS A 42 18.02 8.12 -17.25
N ASP A 43 16.73 8.04 -16.93
CA ASP A 43 16.10 8.96 -16.00
C ASP A 43 15.91 8.32 -14.61
N GLY A 44 16.59 7.18 -14.33
CA GLY A 44 16.44 6.43 -13.08
C GLY A 44 15.04 5.84 -12.95
N GLU A 45 14.52 5.24 -14.03
CA GLU A 45 13.24 4.58 -14.06
C GLU A 45 13.12 3.60 -12.89
N PHE A 46 12.03 3.64 -12.17
CA PHE A 46 11.80 2.91 -10.94
C PHE A 46 10.53 2.05 -11.00
N GLY A 47 10.41 1.04 -10.16
CA GLY A 47 9.29 0.09 -10.18
C GLY A 47 9.20 -0.67 -11.50
N VAL A 48 10.34 -0.96 -12.14
CA VAL A 48 10.42 -1.56 -13.48
C VAL A 48 11.00 -2.97 -13.47
N LEU A 49 10.86 -3.70 -14.59
CA LEU A 49 11.28 -5.10 -14.74
C LEU A 49 10.59 -6.03 -13.73
N THR A 50 9.34 -5.73 -13.39
CA THR A 50 8.59 -6.36 -12.30
C THR A 50 7.78 -7.55 -12.80
N HIS A 51 7.38 -8.45 -11.88
CA HIS A 51 6.45 -9.56 -12.12
C HIS A 51 6.86 -10.51 -13.25
N LEU A 52 8.16 -10.71 -13.46
CA LEU A 52 8.67 -11.53 -14.56
C LEU A 52 8.18 -12.98 -14.45
N PRO A 53 7.47 -13.51 -15.46
CA PRO A 53 6.93 -14.84 -15.43
C PRO A 53 8.04 -15.89 -15.61
N LYS A 54 7.72 -17.13 -15.25
CA LYS A 54 8.62 -18.28 -15.40
C LYS A 54 9.13 -18.41 -16.84
N GLY A 55 10.44 -18.52 -16.98
CA GLY A 55 11.10 -18.67 -18.27
C GLY A 55 11.42 -17.36 -18.98
N ALA A 56 10.90 -16.23 -18.55
CA ALA A 56 11.29 -14.94 -19.08
C ALA A 56 12.79 -14.69 -18.87
N ARG A 57 13.46 -14.14 -19.89
CA ARG A 57 14.87 -13.77 -19.81
C ARG A 57 15.02 -12.31 -20.25
N VAL A 58 15.37 -11.42 -19.33
CA VAL A 58 15.50 -10.00 -19.59
C VAL A 58 16.92 -9.54 -19.33
N LEU A 59 17.51 -8.90 -20.32
CA LEU A 59 18.80 -8.21 -20.21
C LEU A 59 18.56 -6.70 -20.31
N CYS A 60 18.93 -5.94 -19.28
CA CYS A 60 18.83 -4.49 -19.26
C CYS A 60 20.21 -3.84 -19.15
N LEU A 61 20.46 -2.82 -19.97
CA LEU A 61 21.65 -1.99 -19.92
C LEU A 61 21.27 -0.57 -19.47
N GLY A 62 21.62 -0.19 -18.26
CA GLY A 62 21.32 1.13 -17.71
C GLY A 62 21.36 1.12 -16.20
N ASP A 63 21.37 2.29 -15.62
CA ASP A 63 21.19 2.46 -14.18
C ASP A 63 19.71 2.76 -13.91
N LEU A 64 19.10 2.05 -12.97
CA LEU A 64 17.68 2.09 -12.65
C LEU A 64 17.45 2.60 -11.22
N GLY A 65 16.26 3.09 -10.93
CA GLY A 65 15.84 3.56 -9.61
C GLY A 65 15.40 2.43 -8.67
N ASP A 66 14.46 2.75 -7.78
CA ASP A 66 13.97 1.85 -6.73
C ASP A 66 13.03 0.76 -7.27
N CYS A 67 12.84 -0.32 -6.50
CA CYS A 67 11.86 -1.38 -6.77
C CYS A 67 12.03 -2.07 -8.14
N VAL A 68 13.27 -2.30 -8.57
CA VAL A 68 13.56 -3.06 -9.79
C VAL A 68 13.38 -4.56 -9.55
N GLY A 69 12.72 -5.27 -10.46
CA GLY A 69 12.54 -6.71 -10.39
C GLY A 69 11.66 -7.21 -9.27
N VAL A 70 10.74 -6.36 -8.79
CA VAL A 70 9.80 -6.71 -7.71
C VAL A 70 8.90 -7.86 -8.13
N ALA A 71 8.61 -8.76 -7.18
CA ALA A 71 7.71 -9.91 -7.35
C ALA A 71 8.04 -10.79 -8.58
N ASN A 72 9.31 -11.12 -8.77
CA ASN A 72 9.75 -12.04 -9.83
C ASN A 72 9.21 -13.46 -9.56
N ARG A 73 8.48 -14.03 -10.52
CA ARG A 73 7.79 -15.33 -10.44
C ARG A 73 8.47 -16.43 -11.25
N GLY A 74 9.77 -16.33 -11.46
CA GLY A 74 10.57 -17.38 -12.14
C GLY A 74 11.30 -16.93 -13.38
N GLY A 75 11.31 -15.65 -13.68
CA GLY A 75 12.12 -15.06 -14.73
C GLY A 75 13.59 -14.92 -14.34
N THR A 76 14.43 -14.74 -15.35
CA THR A 76 15.84 -14.38 -15.19
C THR A 76 16.03 -12.93 -15.64
N MET A 77 16.45 -12.07 -14.72
CA MET A 77 16.81 -10.68 -14.99
C MET A 77 18.32 -10.50 -14.85
N THR A 78 18.93 -9.80 -15.80
CA THR A 78 20.31 -9.33 -15.68
C THR A 78 20.36 -7.84 -15.95
N LEU A 79 20.76 -7.06 -14.95
CA LEU A 79 20.94 -5.62 -15.06
C LEU A 79 22.43 -5.30 -15.14
N ARG A 80 22.85 -4.76 -16.28
CA ARG A 80 24.19 -4.21 -16.49
C ARG A 80 24.23 -2.73 -16.11
N GLY A 81 24.11 -2.49 -14.82
CA GLY A 81 24.02 -1.16 -14.22
C GLY A 81 23.85 -1.28 -12.72
N SER A 82 23.53 -0.15 -12.09
CA SER A 82 23.13 -0.04 -10.69
C SER A 82 21.60 -0.01 -10.56
N ALA A 83 21.11 -0.29 -9.34
CA ALA A 83 19.72 -0.09 -9.00
C ALA A 83 19.58 0.59 -7.64
N GLY A 84 18.42 1.20 -7.40
CA GLY A 84 18.07 1.80 -6.12
C GLY A 84 17.67 0.79 -5.06
N SER A 85 16.88 1.26 -4.09
CA SER A 85 16.38 0.47 -2.97
C SER A 85 15.31 -0.54 -3.40
N MET A 86 15.07 -1.56 -2.54
CA MET A 86 14.03 -2.59 -2.71
C MET A 86 14.13 -3.40 -4.03
N LEU A 87 15.34 -3.52 -4.61
CA LEU A 87 15.54 -4.41 -5.75
C LEU A 87 15.16 -5.85 -5.36
N GLY A 88 14.35 -6.50 -6.20
CA GLY A 88 13.89 -7.86 -5.95
C GLY A 88 13.04 -8.02 -4.69
N ALA A 89 12.39 -6.95 -4.22
CA ALA A 89 11.42 -7.08 -3.14
C ALA A 89 10.30 -8.07 -3.54
N TYR A 90 9.82 -8.86 -2.57
CA TYR A 90 8.79 -9.89 -2.81
C TYR A 90 9.16 -10.93 -3.90
N HIS A 91 10.43 -11.22 -4.11
CA HIS A 91 10.91 -12.20 -5.07
C HIS A 91 10.47 -13.61 -4.66
N GLU A 92 9.73 -14.32 -5.52
CA GLU A 92 9.20 -15.66 -5.23
C GLU A 92 10.08 -16.77 -5.83
N SER A 93 10.58 -16.56 -7.03
CA SER A 93 11.41 -17.55 -7.72
C SER A 93 12.16 -16.92 -8.90
N GLY A 94 13.06 -17.69 -9.52
CA GLY A 94 13.88 -17.19 -10.63
C GLY A 94 15.18 -16.57 -10.16
N LYS A 95 15.78 -15.74 -11.01
CA LYS A 95 17.12 -15.20 -10.77
C LYS A 95 17.24 -13.73 -11.17
N SER A 96 17.73 -12.90 -10.26
CA SER A 96 18.04 -11.50 -10.51
C SER A 96 19.53 -11.22 -10.31
N VAL A 97 20.21 -10.72 -11.35
CA VAL A 97 21.65 -10.41 -11.31
C VAL A 97 21.87 -8.94 -11.61
N VAL A 98 22.66 -8.26 -10.77
CA VAL A 98 23.03 -6.84 -10.94
C VAL A 98 24.55 -6.70 -10.93
N GLU A 99 25.10 -6.02 -11.95
CA GLU A 99 26.56 -5.92 -12.13
C GLU A 99 27.23 -4.83 -11.29
N LYS A 100 26.47 -3.85 -10.78
CA LYS A 100 27.00 -2.74 -9.97
C LYS A 100 26.38 -2.71 -8.57
N ASP A 101 26.53 -1.58 -7.88
CA ASP A 101 25.99 -1.35 -6.55
C ASP A 101 24.48 -1.18 -6.56
N VAL A 102 23.87 -1.46 -5.42
CA VAL A 102 22.42 -1.35 -5.19
C VAL A 102 22.13 -0.61 -3.88
N GLY A 103 20.92 -0.09 -3.76
CA GLY A 103 20.47 0.64 -2.57
C GLY A 103 20.11 -0.27 -1.38
N ASP A 104 19.16 0.19 -0.57
CA ASP A 104 18.70 -0.45 0.66
C ASP A 104 17.65 -1.53 0.40
N LYS A 105 17.41 -2.41 1.38
CA LYS A 105 16.30 -3.39 1.41
C LYS A 105 16.26 -4.35 0.22
N ILE A 106 17.40 -4.77 -0.28
CA ILE A 106 17.48 -5.73 -1.38
C ILE A 106 16.89 -7.07 -0.94
N GLY A 107 15.99 -7.64 -1.76
CA GLY A 107 15.27 -8.87 -1.39
C GLY A 107 14.33 -8.72 -0.21
N PHE A 108 13.77 -7.54 0.00
CA PHE A 108 12.78 -7.30 1.05
C PHE A 108 11.60 -8.27 0.94
N LYS A 109 11.29 -8.99 2.03
CA LYS A 109 10.23 -10.03 2.08
C LYS A 109 10.31 -11.08 0.94
N MET A 110 11.51 -11.39 0.48
CA MET A 110 11.75 -12.46 -0.49
C MET A 110 11.31 -13.82 0.07
N SER A 111 10.64 -14.63 -0.75
CA SER A 111 10.14 -15.95 -0.37
C SER A 111 10.78 -17.10 -1.18
N GLY A 112 11.67 -16.81 -2.13
CA GLY A 112 12.39 -17.82 -2.89
C GLY A 112 13.21 -17.24 -4.04
N GLY A 113 13.94 -18.10 -4.77
CA GLY A 113 14.79 -17.74 -5.90
C GLY A 113 16.17 -17.21 -5.48
N GLU A 114 16.84 -16.51 -6.39
CA GLU A 114 18.21 -16.04 -6.22
C GLU A 114 18.37 -14.57 -6.65
N ILE A 115 18.99 -13.77 -5.78
CA ILE A 115 19.42 -12.40 -6.09
C ILE A 115 20.94 -12.35 -5.95
N SER A 116 21.65 -11.91 -6.99
CA SER A 116 23.11 -11.83 -7.01
C SER A 116 23.57 -10.43 -7.40
N ILE A 117 24.28 -9.76 -6.51
CA ILE A 117 24.82 -8.42 -6.68
C ILE A 117 26.35 -8.49 -6.76
N GLN A 118 26.92 -8.02 -7.87
CA GLN A 118 28.38 -8.01 -8.05
C GLN A 118 29.08 -6.81 -7.38
N GLY A 119 28.32 -5.77 -7.04
CA GLY A 119 28.76 -4.63 -6.26
C GLY A 119 28.44 -4.76 -4.77
N SER A 120 28.27 -3.63 -4.12
CA SER A 120 27.86 -3.48 -2.72
C SER A 120 26.37 -3.19 -2.62
N ALA A 121 25.79 -3.40 -1.42
CA ALA A 121 24.40 -3.10 -1.10
C ALA A 121 24.31 -2.21 0.15
N GLY A 122 23.21 -1.48 0.26
CA GLY A 122 22.94 -0.61 1.40
C GLY A 122 22.45 -1.36 2.65
N ASN A 123 21.56 -0.72 3.39
CA ASN A 123 20.99 -1.23 4.64
C ASN A 123 19.89 -2.28 4.39
N ASP A 124 19.60 -3.07 5.45
CA ASP A 124 18.43 -3.95 5.51
C ASP A 124 18.36 -5.01 4.38
N VAL A 125 19.49 -5.49 3.87
CA VAL A 125 19.53 -6.56 2.84
C VAL A 125 18.83 -7.81 3.35
N GLY A 126 17.87 -8.37 2.61
CA GLY A 126 17.10 -9.56 2.98
C GLY A 126 16.15 -9.32 4.15
N ALA A 127 15.76 -8.07 4.43
CA ALA A 127 14.85 -7.79 5.54
C ALA A 127 13.50 -8.52 5.37
N GLY A 128 13.13 -9.28 6.41
CA GLY A 128 11.88 -10.04 6.43
C GLY A 128 11.80 -11.22 5.45
N MET A 129 12.91 -11.62 4.79
CA MET A 129 12.89 -12.76 3.88
C MET A 129 12.54 -14.07 4.60
N THR A 130 11.82 -14.94 3.92
CA THR A 130 11.36 -16.24 4.44
C THR A 130 12.05 -17.43 3.79
N ASP A 131 12.54 -17.26 2.58
CA ASP A 131 13.32 -18.28 1.83
C ASP A 131 14.09 -17.62 0.66
N GLY A 132 14.94 -18.39 0.00
CA GLY A 132 15.74 -17.95 -1.14
C GLY A 132 17.19 -17.62 -0.78
N LEU A 133 17.91 -17.08 -1.75
CA LEU A 133 19.34 -16.83 -1.65
C LEU A 133 19.69 -15.41 -2.14
N VAL A 134 20.35 -14.64 -1.28
CA VAL A 134 20.91 -13.33 -1.65
C VAL A 134 22.44 -13.42 -1.59
N ILE A 135 23.13 -13.05 -2.67
CA ILE A 135 24.60 -13.05 -2.77
C ILE A 135 25.08 -11.63 -3.03
N ILE A 136 25.89 -11.09 -2.13
CA ILE A 136 26.52 -9.79 -2.27
C ILE A 136 28.04 -9.99 -2.36
N ARG A 137 28.63 -9.60 -3.48
CA ARG A 137 30.09 -9.72 -3.68
C ARG A 137 30.87 -8.64 -2.93
N GLY A 138 30.31 -7.44 -2.84
CA GLY A 138 30.87 -6.33 -2.10
C GLY A 138 30.50 -6.35 -0.63
N HIS A 139 30.32 -5.17 -0.07
CA HIS A 139 29.97 -4.92 1.32
C HIS A 139 28.47 -4.66 1.47
N THR A 140 27.96 -4.81 2.68
CA THR A 140 26.63 -4.30 3.06
C THR A 140 26.75 -3.28 4.18
N GLU A 141 25.80 -2.35 4.22
CA GLU A 141 25.68 -1.45 5.35
C GLU A 141 25.00 -2.14 6.54
N SER A 142 24.23 -1.42 7.34
CA SER A 142 23.67 -1.91 8.59
C SER A 142 22.48 -2.86 8.40
N ARG A 143 22.26 -3.73 9.38
CA ARG A 143 21.09 -4.60 9.54
C ARG A 143 20.82 -5.59 8.40
N PRO A 144 21.83 -6.22 7.76
CA PRO A 144 21.53 -7.30 6.83
C PRO A 144 20.80 -8.43 7.57
N GLY A 145 19.74 -8.99 6.95
CA GLY A 145 18.89 -10.02 7.54
C GLY A 145 17.93 -9.55 8.63
N ALA A 146 17.63 -8.25 8.73
CA ALA A 146 16.69 -7.72 9.72
C ALA A 146 15.32 -8.42 9.64
N GLY A 147 14.87 -9.03 10.76
CA GLY A 147 13.61 -9.74 10.83
C GLY A 147 13.49 -10.98 9.92
N MET A 148 14.57 -11.49 9.37
CA MET A 148 14.65 -12.67 8.52
C MET A 148 14.07 -13.91 9.22
N ARG A 149 13.33 -14.75 8.48
CA ARG A 149 12.71 -15.97 9.01
C ARG A 149 13.17 -17.24 8.32
N GLY A 150 13.92 -17.15 7.22
CA GLY A 150 14.43 -18.29 6.46
C GLY A 150 15.33 -17.85 5.32
N GLY A 151 15.86 -18.80 4.54
CA GLY A 151 16.76 -18.55 3.42
C GLY A 151 18.22 -18.31 3.84
N ALA A 152 19.04 -17.79 2.92
CA ALA A 152 20.45 -17.51 3.16
C ALA A 152 20.90 -16.19 2.52
N ILE A 153 21.75 -15.45 3.23
CA ILE A 153 22.43 -14.26 2.72
C ILE A 153 23.93 -14.52 2.75
N LEU A 154 24.60 -14.41 1.61
CA LEU A 154 26.04 -14.58 1.45
C LEU A 154 26.67 -13.22 1.16
N ILE A 155 27.57 -12.74 2.02
CA ILE A 155 28.25 -11.46 1.89
C ILE A 155 29.76 -11.72 1.83
N MET A 156 30.36 -11.45 0.67
CA MET A 156 31.82 -11.68 0.47
C MET A 156 32.64 -10.57 1.11
N GLY A 157 32.08 -9.37 1.24
CA GLY A 157 32.71 -8.23 1.94
C GLY A 157 32.35 -8.18 3.42
N SER A 158 32.53 -6.99 3.98
CA SER A 158 32.21 -6.68 5.38
C SER A 158 30.79 -6.19 5.54
N VAL A 159 30.27 -6.28 6.75
CA VAL A 159 28.92 -5.81 7.11
C VAL A 159 28.98 -4.67 8.12
N GLY A 160 27.96 -3.82 8.13
CA GLY A 160 27.78 -2.74 9.09
C GLY A 160 27.16 -3.20 10.41
N SER A 161 26.57 -2.27 11.16
CA SER A 161 26.03 -2.51 12.49
C SER A 161 24.77 -3.40 12.50
N GLU A 162 24.51 -4.04 13.63
CA GLU A 162 23.29 -4.80 13.94
C GLU A 162 22.93 -5.90 12.92
N PRO A 163 23.88 -6.73 12.45
CA PRO A 163 23.59 -7.78 11.49
C PRO A 163 22.68 -8.84 12.13
N GLY A 164 21.60 -9.20 11.42
CA GLY A 164 20.61 -10.18 11.86
C GLY A 164 19.62 -9.70 12.91
N ILE A 165 19.53 -8.39 13.15
CA ILE A 165 18.60 -7.86 14.17
C ILE A 165 17.18 -8.43 13.99
N GLY A 166 16.62 -9.02 15.06
CA GLY A 166 15.27 -9.58 15.04
C GLY A 166 15.07 -10.81 14.15
N MET A 167 16.14 -11.41 13.60
CA MET A 167 16.02 -12.65 12.83
C MET A 167 15.49 -13.80 13.68
N ARG A 168 14.65 -14.65 13.08
CA ARG A 168 14.03 -15.81 13.70
C ARG A 168 14.28 -17.11 12.94
N GLY A 169 14.99 -17.05 11.82
CA GLY A 169 15.35 -18.19 10.98
C GLY A 169 16.34 -17.77 9.90
N GLY A 170 16.83 -18.73 9.11
CA GLY A 170 17.81 -18.50 8.06
C GLY A 170 19.24 -18.37 8.55
N ARG A 171 20.15 -18.02 7.63
CA ARG A 171 21.59 -17.91 7.88
C ARG A 171 22.18 -16.71 7.14
N ILE A 172 23.07 -15.96 7.80
CA ILE A 172 23.88 -14.92 7.16
C ILE A 172 25.34 -15.37 7.21
N ILE A 173 25.98 -15.50 6.06
CA ILE A 173 27.36 -15.94 5.94
C ILE A 173 28.21 -14.78 5.44
N ILE A 174 29.26 -14.45 6.20
CA ILE A 174 30.07 -13.26 6.01
C ILE A 174 31.53 -13.66 5.88
N SER A 175 32.17 -13.35 4.77
CA SER A 175 33.60 -13.60 4.54
C SER A 175 34.50 -12.46 5.03
N GLY A 176 33.96 -11.25 5.15
CA GLY A 176 34.69 -10.06 5.63
C GLY A 176 34.53 -9.84 7.13
N SER A 177 34.77 -8.61 7.57
CA SER A 177 34.61 -8.23 8.98
C SER A 177 33.11 -8.10 9.34
N CYS A 178 32.80 -8.59 10.55
CA CYS A 178 31.46 -8.53 11.12
C CYS A 178 31.54 -7.96 12.54
N PRO A 179 30.78 -6.91 12.88
CA PRO A 179 30.67 -6.45 14.26
C PRO A 179 29.94 -7.49 15.11
N PRO A 180 30.00 -7.40 16.46
CA PRO A 180 29.19 -8.25 17.32
C PRO A 180 27.72 -8.17 16.95
N PRO A 181 27.03 -9.32 16.81
CA PRO A 181 25.61 -9.33 16.50
C PRO A 181 24.77 -8.82 17.68
N PRO A 182 23.54 -8.34 17.43
CA PRO A 182 22.61 -7.92 18.48
C PRO A 182 22.11 -9.11 19.30
N GLU A 183 21.43 -8.81 20.41
CA GLU A 183 20.76 -9.81 21.25
C GLU A 183 19.82 -10.69 20.43
N GLY A 184 19.84 -11.99 20.70
CA GLY A 184 19.02 -12.98 19.97
C GLY A 184 19.67 -13.55 18.71
N VAL A 185 20.92 -13.18 18.41
CA VAL A 185 21.69 -13.70 17.27
C VAL A 185 23.01 -14.29 17.74
N GLU A 186 23.28 -15.52 17.34
CA GLU A 186 24.55 -16.21 17.61
C GLU A 186 25.49 -16.10 16.41
N MET A 187 26.79 -15.91 16.70
CA MET A 187 27.83 -15.87 15.69
C MET A 187 28.79 -17.04 15.91
N ARG A 188 29.03 -17.81 14.86
CA ARG A 188 29.96 -18.93 14.83
C ARG A 188 30.82 -18.99 13.59
N SER A 189 31.89 -19.78 13.61
CA SER A 189 32.63 -20.11 12.38
C SER A 189 31.82 -21.00 11.45
N ILE A 190 32.09 -20.90 10.17
CA ILE A 190 31.46 -21.72 9.14
C ILE A 190 31.88 -23.18 9.25
N LYS A 191 30.96 -24.11 8.95
CA LYS A 191 31.25 -25.55 8.90
C LYS A 191 31.69 -25.98 7.50
N LYS A 192 32.54 -27.03 7.42
CA LYS A 192 32.99 -27.58 6.13
C LYS A 192 31.83 -28.05 5.22
N SER A 193 30.73 -28.52 5.80
CA SER A 193 29.53 -28.89 5.07
C SER A 193 28.88 -27.68 4.39
N GLU A 194 28.87 -26.53 5.05
CA GLU A 194 28.30 -25.27 4.53
C GLU A 194 29.20 -24.71 3.40
N ILE A 195 30.53 -24.77 3.56
CA ILE A 195 31.45 -24.40 2.48
C ILE A 195 31.20 -25.26 1.23
N SER A 196 30.99 -26.58 1.40
CA SER A 196 30.69 -27.47 0.28
C SER A 196 29.29 -27.24 -0.31
N GLU A 197 28.30 -26.89 0.52
CA GLU A 197 26.94 -26.57 0.10
C GLU A 197 26.92 -25.34 -0.81
N PHE A 198 27.44 -24.24 -0.31
CA PHE A 198 27.44 -22.95 -1.00
C PHE A 198 28.54 -22.87 -2.08
N GLY A 199 29.62 -23.63 -1.97
CA GLY A 199 30.68 -23.70 -2.98
C GLY A 199 30.13 -24.07 -4.35
N LYS A 200 29.18 -25.01 -4.44
CA LYS A 200 28.54 -25.40 -5.71
C LYS A 200 27.83 -24.23 -6.41
N ILE A 201 27.36 -23.25 -5.65
CA ILE A 201 26.65 -22.07 -6.16
C ILE A 201 27.66 -20.97 -6.49
N LEU A 202 28.69 -20.80 -5.67
CA LEU A 202 29.68 -19.72 -5.76
C LEU A 202 30.79 -20.00 -6.79
N ASP A 203 31.22 -21.26 -6.95
CA ASP A 203 32.29 -21.66 -7.89
C ASP A 203 32.03 -21.19 -9.32
N PRO A 204 30.82 -21.35 -9.90
CA PRO A 204 30.52 -20.84 -11.24
C PRO A 204 30.62 -19.33 -11.37
N MET A 205 30.55 -18.60 -10.25
CA MET A 205 30.67 -17.13 -10.19
C MET A 205 32.12 -16.68 -9.93
N GLY A 206 33.05 -17.61 -9.76
CA GLY A 206 34.44 -17.36 -9.38
C GLY A 206 34.58 -16.82 -7.93
N LEU A 207 33.66 -17.19 -7.05
CA LEU A 207 33.65 -16.85 -5.64
C LEU A 207 33.90 -18.10 -4.79
N SER A 208 34.51 -17.93 -3.62
CA SER A 208 34.75 -19.02 -2.68
C SER A 208 34.59 -18.51 -1.24
N LEU A 209 34.11 -19.39 -0.36
CA LEU A 209 34.07 -19.14 1.08
C LEU A 209 35.35 -19.65 1.73
N ASN A 210 35.96 -18.82 2.59
CA ASN A 210 37.11 -19.20 3.37
C ASN A 210 36.67 -19.93 4.65
N GLU A 211 37.59 -20.72 5.25
CA GLU A 211 37.35 -21.38 6.55
C GLU A 211 37.15 -20.38 7.72
N ASP A 212 37.59 -19.14 7.55
CA ASP A 212 37.44 -18.05 8.54
C ASP A 212 36.09 -17.32 8.44
N ALA A 213 35.21 -17.69 7.47
CA ALA A 213 33.92 -17.06 7.31
C ALA A 213 33.04 -17.26 8.56
N LEU A 214 32.24 -16.25 8.86
CA LEU A 214 31.33 -16.21 9.99
C LEU A 214 29.91 -16.52 9.57
N VAL A 215 29.17 -17.22 10.43
CA VAL A 215 27.77 -17.54 10.24
C VAL A 215 26.97 -16.95 11.39
N LEU A 216 25.95 -16.18 11.05
CA LEU A 216 24.96 -15.68 12.01
C LEU A 216 23.69 -16.51 11.91
N GLU A 217 23.17 -16.94 13.04
CA GLU A 217 21.94 -17.73 13.18
C GLU A 217 21.12 -17.20 14.37
N PRO A 218 19.77 -17.31 14.37
CA PRO A 218 18.98 -16.91 15.51
C PRO A 218 19.19 -17.85 16.72
N CYS A 219 19.16 -17.30 17.92
CA CYS A 219 19.09 -18.10 19.14
C CYS A 219 17.75 -18.83 19.25
N ASN A 220 17.76 -20.09 19.67
CA ASN A 220 16.55 -20.92 19.74
C ASN A 220 15.53 -20.54 20.83
N ASP A 221 15.88 -19.63 21.74
CA ASP A 221 15.13 -19.33 22.97
C ASP A 221 14.47 -17.94 23.00
N LEU A 222 14.20 -17.33 21.83
CA LEU A 222 13.52 -16.03 21.82
C LEU A 222 12.01 -16.18 22.05
N PRO A 223 11.44 -15.55 23.09
CA PRO A 223 9.99 -15.58 23.29
C PRO A 223 9.27 -14.85 22.16
N GLU A 224 8.13 -15.40 21.74
CA GLU A 224 7.20 -14.66 20.87
C GLU A 224 6.63 -13.48 21.65
N ILE A 225 6.92 -12.27 21.21
CA ILE A 225 6.29 -11.08 21.75
C ILE A 225 5.02 -10.85 20.94
N GLU A 226 3.88 -11.20 21.49
CA GLU A 226 2.59 -10.78 20.97
C GLU A 226 2.43 -9.27 21.24
N ALA A 227 2.61 -8.46 20.24
CA ALA A 227 2.28 -7.05 20.29
C ALA A 227 0.74 -6.92 20.12
N GLY A 228 0.02 -7.11 21.21
CA GLY A 228 -1.42 -6.84 21.26
C GLY A 228 -1.65 -5.33 21.39
N VAL A 229 -2.07 -4.67 20.33
CA VAL A 229 -2.65 -3.33 20.43
C VAL A 229 -4.14 -3.51 20.75
N GLU A 230 -4.56 -3.05 21.93
CA GLU A 230 -5.99 -3.02 22.26
C GLU A 230 -6.71 -2.08 21.28
N ARG A 231 -7.69 -2.64 20.56
CA ARG A 231 -8.58 -1.87 19.70
C ARG A 231 -9.77 -1.42 20.53
N PHE A 232 -9.97 -0.10 20.62
CA PHE A 232 -11.15 0.45 21.28
C PHE A 232 -12.26 0.65 20.25
N ILE A 233 -13.48 0.17 20.58
CA ILE A 233 -14.68 0.44 19.79
C ILE A 233 -14.97 1.95 19.91
N GLN A 234 -15.02 2.62 18.75
CA GLN A 234 -15.31 4.05 18.71
C GLN A 234 -16.81 4.31 18.81
N GLU A 235 -17.18 5.37 19.57
CA GLU A 235 -18.54 5.88 19.52
C GLU A 235 -18.84 6.41 18.11
N ARG A 236 -19.99 6.05 17.55
CA ARG A 236 -20.52 6.61 16.30
C ARG A 236 -20.76 8.10 16.41
N PHE A 237 -21.29 8.72 15.36
CA PHE A 237 -21.73 10.11 15.36
C PHE A 237 -23.01 10.35 16.16
N GLU A 238 -23.28 9.59 17.20
CA GLU A 238 -24.50 9.67 18.01
C GLU A 238 -24.73 11.04 18.62
N LYS A 239 -23.64 11.70 19.02
CA LYS A 239 -23.65 13.03 19.63
C LYS A 239 -23.64 14.18 18.64
N ILE A 240 -23.83 13.90 17.34
CA ILE A 240 -24.00 14.90 16.29
C ILE A 240 -25.43 14.85 15.79
N ALA A 241 -26.12 15.97 15.78
CA ALA A 241 -27.48 16.14 15.26
C ALA A 241 -27.47 16.84 13.90
N LEU A 242 -28.43 16.48 13.06
CA LEU A 242 -28.71 17.18 11.82
C LEU A 242 -29.55 18.42 12.07
N HIS A 243 -29.32 19.48 11.32
CA HIS A 243 -30.03 20.76 11.41
C HIS A 243 -30.54 21.16 10.04
N PRO A 244 -31.85 21.53 9.93
CA PRO A 244 -32.44 21.92 8.64
C PRO A 244 -31.79 23.17 8.07
N ASN A 245 -31.84 23.30 6.74
CA ASN A 245 -31.57 24.57 6.09
C ASN A 245 -32.73 25.54 6.30
N ASP A 246 -32.41 26.82 6.31
CA ASP A 246 -33.43 27.89 6.27
C ASP A 246 -34.00 28.00 4.86
N GLY A 247 -34.86 27.08 4.45
CA GLY A 247 -35.40 27.04 3.09
C GLY A 247 -36.49 26.02 2.87
N MET A 248 -37.08 26.04 1.68
CA MET A 248 -38.16 25.12 1.29
C MET A 248 -37.65 23.69 1.13
N LEU A 249 -38.51 22.73 1.48
CA LEU A 249 -38.30 21.32 1.18
C LEU A 249 -38.15 21.12 -0.35
N ALA A 250 -37.26 20.23 -0.75
CA ALA A 250 -37.09 19.88 -2.13
C ALA A 250 -38.33 19.11 -2.66
N ASP A 251 -38.88 19.56 -3.81
CA ASP A 251 -40.07 18.96 -4.40
C ASP A 251 -39.78 17.65 -5.17
N HIS A 252 -38.50 17.33 -5.40
CA HIS A 252 -38.09 16.15 -6.16
C HIS A 252 -37.48 15.07 -5.25
N SER A 253 -37.44 13.85 -5.78
CA SER A 253 -36.87 12.71 -5.05
C SER A 253 -35.36 12.91 -4.85
N PRO A 254 -34.88 13.02 -3.60
CA PRO A 254 -33.44 13.06 -3.36
C PRO A 254 -32.80 11.73 -3.74
N LEU A 255 -31.54 11.73 -4.11
CA LEU A 255 -30.74 10.57 -4.52
C LEU A 255 -31.03 9.99 -5.93
N ASP A 256 -31.60 10.76 -6.87
CA ASP A 256 -31.74 10.27 -8.24
C ASP A 256 -30.38 10.00 -8.91
N HIS A 257 -29.33 10.66 -8.44
CA HIS A 257 -27.96 10.45 -8.90
C HIS A 257 -26.99 10.60 -7.72
N TYR A 258 -26.55 9.50 -7.11
CA TYR A 258 -25.53 9.54 -6.10
C TYR A 258 -24.15 9.22 -6.70
N SER A 259 -23.17 9.93 -6.19
CA SER A 259 -21.71 9.86 -6.38
C SER A 259 -21.17 8.92 -7.44
N LEU A 260 -20.71 9.47 -8.53
CA LEU A 260 -19.80 8.82 -9.45
C LEU A 260 -18.37 9.13 -9.00
N LEU A 261 -17.59 8.11 -8.67
CA LEU A 261 -16.15 8.24 -8.49
C LEU A 261 -15.48 8.17 -9.86
N LEU A 262 -14.84 9.26 -10.26
CA LEU A 262 -14.09 9.34 -11.50
C LEU A 262 -12.60 9.37 -11.18
N PRO A 263 -11.75 8.64 -11.92
CA PRO A 263 -10.32 8.87 -11.88
C PRO A 263 -10.00 10.29 -12.36
N GLY A 264 -8.82 10.80 -12.05
CA GLY A 264 -8.43 12.19 -12.31
C GLY A 264 -8.57 12.69 -13.75
N ASP A 265 -8.75 11.78 -14.73
CA ASP A 265 -9.05 12.11 -16.14
C ASP A 265 -10.54 11.91 -16.40
N ALA A 266 -11.26 13.00 -16.59
CA ALA A 266 -12.72 13.09 -16.66
C ALA A 266 -13.41 12.38 -17.85
N GLU A 267 -12.70 11.63 -18.67
CA GLU A 267 -13.25 10.98 -19.87
C GLU A 267 -13.67 9.52 -19.67
N SER A 268 -13.46 8.94 -18.48
CA SER A 268 -13.73 7.53 -18.20
C SER A 268 -15.06 7.32 -17.47
N GLU A 269 -15.69 6.19 -17.72
CA GLU A 269 -16.80 5.70 -16.89
C GLU A 269 -16.24 5.33 -15.51
N GLY A 270 -16.56 6.12 -14.49
CA GLY A 270 -16.11 5.87 -13.11
C GLY A 270 -16.99 4.86 -12.39
N VAL A 271 -16.70 4.64 -11.12
CA VAL A 271 -17.48 3.75 -10.25
C VAL A 271 -18.69 4.49 -9.70
N LEU A 272 -19.88 3.94 -9.92
CA LEU A 272 -21.11 4.47 -9.37
C LEU A 272 -21.32 3.93 -7.94
N LEU A 273 -21.45 4.84 -6.98
CA LEU A 273 -21.89 4.49 -5.62
C LEU A 273 -23.40 4.68 -5.48
N ARG A 274 -24.11 3.64 -5.09
CA ARG A 274 -25.55 3.73 -4.80
C ARG A 274 -25.82 4.62 -3.57
N LEU A 275 -24.97 4.47 -2.54
CA LEU A 275 -24.97 5.27 -1.31
C LEU A 275 -23.55 5.80 -1.06
N PRO A 276 -23.32 6.81 -0.19
CA PRO A 276 -22.00 7.21 0.27
C PRO A 276 -21.38 6.14 1.20
N TRP A 277 -21.41 4.92 0.76
CA TRP A 277 -20.98 3.76 1.52
C TRP A 277 -20.31 2.73 0.62
N VAL A 278 -19.10 2.36 1.00
CA VAL A 278 -18.32 1.28 0.39
C VAL A 278 -18.19 0.17 1.43
N ILE A 279 -18.57 -1.02 1.06
CA ILE A 279 -18.60 -2.15 1.99
C ILE A 279 -17.21 -2.77 2.06
N SER A 280 -16.63 -2.92 3.26
CA SER A 280 -15.37 -3.64 3.46
C SER A 280 -15.60 -5.12 3.76
N CYS A 281 -14.86 -6.00 3.08
CA CYS A 281 -14.86 -7.44 3.36
C CYS A 281 -13.51 -8.07 2.96
N GLN A 282 -13.21 -9.26 3.50
CA GLN A 282 -11.94 -9.93 3.24
C GLN A 282 -11.86 -10.50 1.82
N SER A 283 -12.96 -11.06 1.32
CA SER A 283 -13.03 -11.67 -0.01
C SER A 283 -14.43 -11.53 -0.61
N THR A 284 -14.51 -11.49 -1.93
CA THR A 284 -15.81 -11.53 -2.63
C THR A 284 -16.53 -12.86 -2.47
N ASP A 285 -15.80 -13.95 -2.18
CA ASP A 285 -16.43 -15.25 -1.86
C ASP A 285 -17.29 -15.19 -0.59
N ASP A 286 -16.96 -14.28 0.34
CA ASP A 286 -17.77 -14.02 1.54
C ASP A 286 -19.12 -13.38 1.22
N LYS A 287 -19.29 -12.92 -0.04
CA LYS A 287 -20.50 -12.28 -0.57
C LYS A 287 -21.39 -13.21 -1.37
N LYS A 288 -21.27 -14.51 -1.27
CA LYS A 288 -22.19 -15.44 -1.99
C LYS A 288 -23.66 -15.18 -1.70
N GLU A 289 -23.95 -14.60 -0.54
CA GLU A 289 -25.29 -14.18 -0.12
C GLU A 289 -25.72 -12.84 -0.74
N TRP A 290 -24.81 -12.14 -1.42
CA TRP A 290 -25.03 -10.80 -1.99
C TRP A 290 -25.13 -10.80 -3.52
N SER A 291 -25.43 -11.94 -4.12
CA SER A 291 -25.67 -12.04 -5.55
C SER A 291 -26.92 -11.23 -5.92
N GLY A 292 -26.72 -10.02 -6.42
CA GLY A 292 -27.80 -9.09 -6.79
C GLY A 292 -27.61 -7.68 -6.22
N VAL A 293 -26.79 -7.49 -5.19
CA VAL A 293 -26.49 -6.16 -4.66
C VAL A 293 -25.44 -5.48 -5.53
N GLU A 294 -25.84 -4.52 -6.32
CA GLU A 294 -24.97 -3.65 -7.12
C GLU A 294 -24.31 -2.58 -6.23
N SER A 295 -23.50 -3.01 -5.27
CA SER A 295 -22.72 -2.08 -4.46
C SER A 295 -21.23 -2.35 -4.59
N THR A 296 -20.46 -1.29 -4.67
CA THR A 296 -18.99 -1.32 -4.65
C THR A 296 -18.49 -1.77 -3.29
N ALA A 297 -17.47 -2.60 -3.30
CA ALA A 297 -16.80 -3.01 -2.08
C ALA A 297 -15.30 -2.76 -2.11
N MET A 298 -14.72 -2.76 -0.94
CA MET A 298 -13.30 -2.76 -0.68
C MET A 298 -12.88 -4.14 -0.18
N VAL A 299 -12.08 -4.86 -0.95
CA VAL A 299 -11.73 -6.27 -0.69
C VAL A 299 -10.21 -6.50 -0.72
N ARG A 300 -9.73 -7.48 0.04
CA ARG A 300 -8.31 -7.87 0.01
C ARG A 300 -8.02 -9.00 -0.99
N LYS A 301 -9.04 -9.76 -1.40
CA LYS A 301 -8.88 -10.90 -2.33
C LYS A 301 -10.06 -10.99 -3.27
N LYS A 302 -9.81 -11.41 -4.49
CA LYS A 302 -10.83 -11.69 -5.52
C LYS A 302 -11.86 -10.56 -5.69
N PRO A 303 -11.46 -9.36 -6.12
CA PRO A 303 -12.36 -8.26 -6.41
C PRO A 303 -13.27 -8.61 -7.59
N ARG A 304 -14.43 -7.97 -7.66
CA ARG A 304 -15.23 -7.88 -8.89
C ARG A 304 -14.82 -6.63 -9.67
N GLU A 305 -15.30 -6.51 -10.88
CA GLU A 305 -15.02 -5.37 -11.77
C GLU A 305 -15.28 -3.99 -11.14
N ASN A 306 -16.31 -3.89 -10.29
CA ASN A 306 -16.68 -2.65 -9.59
C ASN A 306 -16.11 -2.55 -8.17
N ASP A 307 -15.27 -3.48 -7.73
CA ASP A 307 -14.70 -3.47 -6.39
C ASP A 307 -13.30 -2.83 -6.36
N PHE A 308 -12.93 -2.24 -5.23
CA PHE A 308 -11.57 -1.79 -4.96
C PHE A 308 -10.75 -2.89 -4.31
N LEU A 309 -9.56 -3.13 -4.82
CA LEU A 309 -8.59 -4.06 -4.24
C LEU A 309 -7.70 -3.34 -3.23
N ILE A 310 -7.73 -3.77 -1.96
CA ILE A 310 -6.76 -3.32 -0.96
C ILE A 310 -5.50 -4.14 -1.12
N VAL A 311 -4.37 -3.47 -1.23
CA VAL A 311 -3.05 -4.11 -1.29
C VAL A 311 -2.22 -3.68 -0.09
N GLY A 312 -2.06 -4.60 0.82
CA GLY A 312 -1.11 -4.53 1.93
C GLY A 312 0.19 -5.26 1.61
N SER A 313 1.09 -5.28 2.57
CA SER A 313 2.40 -5.89 2.40
C SER A 313 2.35 -7.42 2.30
N ASN A 314 1.34 -8.07 2.87
CA ASN A 314 1.20 -9.52 2.83
C ASN A 314 0.50 -10.01 1.56
N GLU A 315 -0.45 -9.23 1.05
CA GLU A 315 -1.21 -9.55 -0.16
C GLU A 315 -0.55 -9.03 -1.44
N PHE A 316 0.60 -8.35 -1.33
CA PHE A 316 1.24 -7.65 -2.46
C PHE A 316 1.41 -8.53 -3.70
N VAL A 317 1.94 -9.73 -3.54
CA VAL A 317 2.19 -10.65 -4.66
C VAL A 317 0.89 -11.22 -5.21
N ASP A 318 0.00 -11.69 -4.32
CA ASP A 318 -1.28 -12.29 -4.73
C ASP A 318 -2.18 -11.29 -5.45
N SER A 319 -2.09 -10.01 -5.09
CA SER A 319 -2.90 -8.94 -5.65
C SER A 319 -2.70 -8.75 -7.16
N ILE A 320 -1.50 -9.06 -7.66
CA ILE A 320 -1.12 -8.84 -9.06
C ILE A 320 -2.05 -9.56 -10.03
N GLU A 321 -2.61 -10.70 -9.64
CA GLU A 321 -3.52 -11.50 -10.47
C GLU A 321 -4.90 -10.86 -10.65
N PHE A 322 -5.23 -9.87 -9.85
CA PHE A 322 -6.56 -9.26 -9.81
C PHE A 322 -6.59 -7.81 -10.29
N LEU A 323 -5.43 -7.22 -10.60
CA LEU A 323 -5.32 -5.80 -10.94
C LEU A 323 -6.05 -5.42 -12.23
N ASP A 324 -6.19 -6.37 -13.18
CA ASP A 324 -6.87 -6.12 -14.46
C ASP A 324 -8.40 -6.13 -14.33
N ASN A 325 -8.94 -6.71 -13.24
CA ASN A 325 -10.36 -6.98 -13.04
C ASN A 325 -10.97 -6.25 -11.84
N CYS A 326 -10.41 -5.12 -11.45
CA CYS A 326 -10.95 -4.30 -10.35
C CYS A 326 -11.15 -2.85 -10.79
N ALA A 327 -12.06 -2.16 -10.13
CA ALA A 327 -12.31 -0.73 -10.38
C ALA A 327 -11.14 0.16 -9.97
N GLY A 328 -10.35 -0.27 -9.02
CA GLY A 328 -9.21 0.48 -8.54
C GLY A 328 -8.42 -0.19 -7.43
N LEU A 329 -7.31 0.43 -7.10
CA LEU A 329 -6.34 0.00 -6.10
C LEU A 329 -6.40 0.91 -4.87
N ILE A 330 -6.41 0.33 -3.69
CA ILE A 330 -6.19 1.02 -2.43
C ILE A 330 -4.90 0.47 -1.81
N PHE A 331 -3.84 1.25 -1.84
CA PHE A 331 -2.55 0.85 -1.30
C PHE A 331 -2.45 1.19 0.19
N ASP A 332 -2.33 0.18 1.03
CA ASP A 332 -2.32 0.33 2.49
C ASP A 332 -0.92 0.64 3.02
N ILE A 333 -0.61 1.92 3.16
CA ILE A 333 0.72 2.36 3.62
C ILE A 333 1.02 1.97 5.09
N THR A 334 0.02 1.60 5.87
CA THR A 334 0.21 1.22 7.28
C THR A 334 0.99 -0.09 7.43
N GLU A 335 0.89 -0.97 6.45
CA GLU A 335 1.57 -2.27 6.43
C GLU A 335 3.01 -2.22 5.90
N PHE A 336 3.45 -1.05 5.39
CA PHE A 336 4.81 -0.83 4.86
C PHE A 336 5.67 0.00 5.82
N ALA A 337 5.70 -0.39 7.09
CA ALA A 337 6.49 0.28 8.09
C ALA A 337 7.98 0.36 7.69
N GLY A 338 8.59 1.53 7.86
CA GLY A 338 9.98 1.79 7.50
C GLY A 338 10.24 1.99 6.01
N THR A 339 9.18 2.07 5.18
CA THR A 339 9.27 2.41 3.76
C THR A 339 9.13 3.91 3.58
N ASN A 340 9.96 4.51 2.76
CA ASN A 340 9.91 5.94 2.45
C ASN A 340 8.97 6.23 1.27
N ASP A 341 8.66 7.52 1.04
CA ASP A 341 7.70 7.94 0.01
C ASP A 341 8.13 7.54 -1.43
N ALA A 342 9.43 7.54 -1.72
CA ALA A 342 9.94 7.15 -3.05
C ALA A 342 9.80 5.64 -3.27
N GLU A 343 10.07 4.84 -2.26
CA GLU A 343 9.86 3.39 -2.29
C GLU A 343 8.37 3.04 -2.45
N ILE A 344 7.47 3.77 -1.77
CA ILE A 344 6.01 3.61 -1.94
C ILE A 344 5.60 3.98 -3.36
N GLU A 345 6.09 5.11 -3.91
CA GLU A 345 5.82 5.49 -5.30
C GLU A 345 6.27 4.41 -6.27
N ALA A 346 7.45 3.84 -6.05
CA ALA A 346 7.99 2.81 -6.92
C ALA A 346 7.20 1.49 -6.85
N LEU A 347 6.73 1.07 -5.66
CA LEU A 347 5.82 -0.06 -5.51
C LEU A 347 4.48 0.20 -6.21
N LEU A 348 3.91 1.40 -6.06
CA LEU A 348 2.68 1.79 -6.77
C LEU A 348 2.85 1.74 -8.29
N VAL A 349 3.98 2.21 -8.82
CA VAL A 349 4.29 2.14 -10.25
C VAL A 349 4.32 0.70 -10.74
N SER A 350 4.91 -0.20 -9.96
CA SER A 350 4.96 -1.63 -10.31
C SER A 350 3.57 -2.27 -10.43
N LEU A 351 2.64 -1.90 -9.55
CA LEU A 351 1.24 -2.38 -9.58
C LEU A 351 0.44 -1.67 -10.69
N ARG A 352 0.56 -0.34 -10.80
CA ARG A 352 -0.19 0.45 -11.77
C ARG A 352 0.12 0.06 -13.23
N SER A 353 1.31 -0.44 -13.49
CA SER A 353 1.66 -0.93 -14.82
C SER A 353 0.77 -2.09 -15.31
N ARG A 354 0.15 -2.81 -14.38
CA ARG A 354 -0.77 -3.93 -14.63
C ARG A 354 -2.24 -3.55 -14.65
N MET A 355 -2.57 -2.30 -14.33
CA MET A 355 -3.95 -1.83 -14.27
C MET A 355 -4.34 -1.10 -15.56
N PRO A 356 -5.65 -1.09 -15.92
CA PRO A 356 -6.18 -0.18 -16.94
C PRO A 356 -5.86 1.28 -16.63
N ASP A 357 -5.73 2.12 -17.67
CA ASP A 357 -5.36 3.54 -17.51
C ASP A 357 -6.36 4.33 -16.65
N ASN A 358 -7.63 3.93 -16.70
CA ASN A 358 -8.74 4.59 -16.02
C ASN A 358 -9.02 4.07 -14.61
N SER A 359 -8.17 3.21 -14.07
CA SER A 359 -8.36 2.68 -12.72
C SER A 359 -8.09 3.73 -11.65
N ILE A 360 -8.93 3.76 -10.64
CA ILE A 360 -8.78 4.64 -9.46
C ILE A 360 -7.65 4.13 -8.57
N VAL A 361 -6.77 5.02 -8.12
CA VAL A 361 -5.68 4.67 -7.19
C VAL A 361 -5.75 5.56 -5.96
N MET A 362 -5.89 4.94 -4.81
CA MET A 362 -5.97 5.61 -3.51
C MET A 362 -4.92 5.08 -2.54
N LEU A 363 -4.59 5.87 -1.53
CA LEU A 363 -3.80 5.44 -0.37
C LEU A 363 -4.71 5.21 0.83
N ARG A 364 -4.43 4.17 1.61
CA ARG A 364 -5.04 3.94 2.92
C ARG A 364 -4.01 4.24 4.01
N GLY A 365 -4.41 5.01 5.01
CA GLY A 365 -3.56 5.36 6.13
C GLY A 365 -4.35 5.72 7.39
N GLU A 366 -3.69 5.72 8.55
CA GLU A 366 -4.30 6.02 9.85
C GLU A 366 -4.66 7.50 10.01
N ILE A 367 -5.77 7.77 10.72
CA ILE A 367 -6.18 9.13 11.08
C ILE A 367 -5.09 9.88 11.85
N GLY A 368 -4.26 9.19 12.62
CA GLY A 368 -3.14 9.76 13.35
C GLY A 368 -2.10 10.46 12.46
N ARG A 369 -2.02 10.11 11.18
CA ARG A 369 -1.07 10.63 10.18
C ARG A 369 -1.78 11.17 8.94
N VAL A 370 -3.00 11.66 9.06
CA VAL A 370 -3.84 12.10 7.93
C VAL A 370 -3.18 13.22 7.10
N GLU A 371 -2.43 14.12 7.73
CA GLU A 371 -1.71 15.17 7.01
C GLU A 371 -0.63 14.60 6.08
N ASN A 372 0.10 13.58 6.54
CA ASN A 372 1.09 12.89 5.71
C ASN A 372 0.42 12.10 4.58
N LEU A 373 -0.65 11.38 4.88
CA LEU A 373 -1.45 10.64 3.90
C LEU A 373 -1.93 11.56 2.77
N PHE A 374 -2.51 12.70 3.12
CA PHE A 374 -3.03 13.65 2.14
C PHE A 374 -1.91 14.35 1.35
N ARG A 375 -0.78 14.64 2.00
CA ARG A 375 0.41 15.16 1.31
C ARG A 375 0.86 14.18 0.22
N MET A 376 0.99 12.89 0.56
CA MET A 376 1.38 11.85 -0.40
C MET A 376 0.38 11.73 -1.56
N VAL A 377 -0.93 11.74 -1.28
CA VAL A 377 -1.96 11.72 -2.33
C VAL A 377 -1.81 12.89 -3.30
N MET A 378 -1.47 14.08 -2.80
CA MET A 378 -1.27 15.26 -3.65
C MET A 378 0.05 15.20 -4.42
N GLU A 379 1.14 14.81 -3.77
CA GLU A 379 2.48 14.74 -4.39
C GLU A 379 2.59 13.64 -5.46
N LEU A 380 1.92 12.50 -5.23
CA LEU A 380 1.87 11.38 -6.17
C LEU A 380 0.74 11.51 -7.21
N GLU A 381 -0.06 12.59 -7.13
CA GLU A 381 -1.20 12.85 -8.02
C GLU A 381 -2.20 11.69 -8.09
N LEU A 382 -2.47 11.06 -6.92
CA LEU A 382 -3.43 9.96 -6.80
C LEU A 382 -4.87 10.48 -6.71
N ASP A 383 -5.85 9.59 -6.87
CA ASP A 383 -7.27 9.95 -6.95
C ASP A 383 -7.90 10.22 -5.58
N GLY A 384 -7.36 9.67 -4.50
CA GLY A 384 -7.91 9.91 -3.17
C GLY A 384 -7.21 9.17 -2.03
N ALA A 385 -7.86 9.22 -0.87
CA ALA A 385 -7.41 8.57 0.36
C ALA A 385 -8.54 7.84 1.08
N VAL A 386 -8.20 6.72 1.73
CA VAL A 386 -9.02 6.04 2.74
C VAL A 386 -8.38 6.30 4.10
N VAL A 387 -9.10 6.97 4.97
CA VAL A 387 -8.63 7.30 6.32
C VAL A 387 -9.14 6.24 7.29
N ASP A 388 -8.23 5.39 7.76
CA ASP A 388 -8.52 4.37 8.76
C ASP A 388 -8.71 4.99 10.15
N CYS A 389 -9.92 4.91 10.66
CA CYS A 389 -10.29 5.30 12.01
C CYS A 389 -10.50 4.12 12.95
N CYS A 390 -10.40 2.87 12.46
CA CYS A 390 -10.61 1.66 13.25
C CYS A 390 -9.46 1.40 14.24
N THR A 391 -8.25 1.80 13.88
CA THR A 391 -7.02 1.54 14.67
C THR A 391 -6.65 2.70 15.58
N SER A 392 -7.36 3.82 15.54
CA SER A 392 -7.00 4.98 16.34
C SER A 392 -7.20 4.72 17.84
N SER A 393 -6.16 4.97 18.60
CA SER A 393 -6.09 4.82 20.05
C SER A 393 -7.18 5.66 20.77
N GLY A 394 -8.37 5.11 20.94
CA GLY A 394 -9.40 5.63 21.84
C GLY A 394 -9.98 7.02 21.55
N SER A 395 -9.71 7.61 20.38
CA SER A 395 -10.31 8.90 20.02
C SER A 395 -11.74 8.73 19.53
N LYS A 396 -12.65 9.60 19.97
CA LYS A 396 -14.03 9.59 19.47
C LYS A 396 -14.04 9.89 17.97
N LEU A 397 -14.86 9.16 17.22
CA LEU A 397 -14.98 9.34 15.75
C LEU A 397 -15.30 10.80 15.36
N ALA A 398 -16.08 11.50 16.18
CA ALA A 398 -16.37 12.93 16.01
C ALA A 398 -15.11 13.81 15.99
N SER A 399 -13.99 13.38 16.58
CA SER A 399 -12.72 14.11 16.54
C SER A 399 -11.94 13.93 15.23
N ALA A 400 -12.21 12.88 14.48
CA ALA A 400 -11.59 12.65 13.18
C ALA A 400 -12.04 13.68 12.14
N LEU A 401 -13.31 14.08 12.17
CA LEU A 401 -13.90 14.98 11.19
C LEU A 401 -13.16 16.33 11.06
N PRO A 402 -12.85 17.07 12.16
CA PRO A 402 -12.11 18.33 12.04
C PRO A 402 -10.67 18.12 11.57
N ARG A 403 -10.02 17.00 11.93
CA ARG A 403 -8.66 16.69 11.44
C ARG A 403 -8.67 16.48 9.94
N ILE A 404 -9.58 15.65 9.43
CA ILE A 404 -9.78 15.41 8.00
C ILE A 404 -10.09 16.74 7.28
N GLY A 405 -11.03 17.52 7.81
CA GLY A 405 -11.43 18.78 7.19
C GLY A 405 -10.31 19.83 7.15
N ILE A 406 -9.52 19.95 8.22
CA ILE A 406 -8.37 20.88 8.29
C ILE A 406 -7.26 20.42 7.33
N ALA A 407 -6.89 19.14 7.36
CA ALA A 407 -5.86 18.59 6.49
C ALA A 407 -6.27 18.67 5.02
N SER A 408 -7.52 18.31 4.69
CA SER A 408 -8.06 18.39 3.33
C SER A 408 -8.05 19.82 2.78
N LYS A 409 -8.44 20.79 3.59
CA LYS A 409 -8.41 22.20 3.20
C LYS A 409 -6.99 22.74 3.08
N GLY A 410 -6.12 22.40 4.04
CA GLY A 410 -4.73 22.87 4.08
C GLY A 410 -3.89 22.36 2.92
N LEU A 411 -4.13 21.14 2.48
CA LEU A 411 -3.40 20.48 1.38
C LEU A 411 -4.14 20.56 0.03
N GLY A 412 -5.34 21.11 -0.03
CA GLY A 412 -6.08 21.32 -1.27
C GLY A 412 -6.81 20.08 -1.81
N ILE A 413 -6.94 19.01 -1.04
CA ILE A 413 -7.66 17.78 -1.43
C ILE A 413 -9.09 18.11 -1.91
N SER A 414 -9.85 18.85 -1.10
CA SER A 414 -11.23 19.22 -1.42
C SER A 414 -11.37 20.13 -2.64
N SER A 415 -10.34 20.92 -2.98
CA SER A 415 -10.36 21.81 -4.14
C SER A 415 -9.97 21.12 -5.45
N THR A 416 -9.33 19.96 -5.38
CA THR A 416 -8.87 19.18 -6.53
C THR A 416 -9.81 18.03 -6.91
N GLY A 417 -10.96 17.90 -6.22
CA GLY A 417 -11.94 16.83 -6.50
C GLY A 417 -11.49 15.42 -6.12
N LYS A 418 -10.44 15.29 -5.31
CA LYS A 418 -9.94 14.00 -4.85
C LYS A 418 -10.87 13.39 -3.81
N PHE A 419 -10.95 12.06 -3.81
CA PHE A 419 -11.82 11.30 -2.91
C PHE A 419 -11.25 11.21 -1.51
N VAL A 420 -12.11 11.30 -0.51
CA VAL A 420 -11.78 11.05 0.89
C VAL A 420 -12.81 10.09 1.46
N MET A 421 -12.40 8.89 1.82
CA MET A 421 -13.25 7.89 2.45
C MET A 421 -12.87 7.75 3.92
N LEU A 422 -13.86 7.54 4.77
CA LEU A 422 -13.71 7.35 6.21
C LEU A 422 -13.96 5.88 6.54
N GLU A 423 -12.93 5.12 6.91
CA GLU A 423 -13.08 3.73 7.31
C GLU A 423 -13.39 3.60 8.80
N VAL A 424 -14.43 2.82 9.11
CA VAL A 424 -14.93 2.55 10.45
C VAL A 424 -15.21 1.07 10.63
N ASP A 425 -15.23 0.60 11.87
CA ASP A 425 -15.42 -0.81 12.23
C ASP A 425 -16.89 -1.25 12.41
N GLN A 426 -17.83 -0.32 12.31
CA GLN A 426 -19.24 -0.57 12.49
C GLN A 426 -20.05 -0.14 11.27
N GLU A 427 -21.11 -0.90 10.96
CA GLU A 427 -22.07 -0.56 9.92
C GLU A 427 -22.70 0.83 10.17
N PRO A 428 -22.67 1.75 9.20
CA PRO A 428 -23.21 3.09 9.36
C PRO A 428 -24.75 3.07 9.27
N ASN A 429 -25.39 4.00 9.94
CA ASN A 429 -26.77 4.35 9.66
C ASN A 429 -26.86 5.56 8.71
N ALA A 430 -28.06 5.89 8.25
CA ALA A 430 -28.28 6.99 7.31
C ALA A 430 -27.76 8.36 7.84
N LYS A 431 -27.86 8.61 9.15
CA LYS A 431 -27.34 9.82 9.76
C LYS A 431 -25.81 9.85 9.73
N ASP A 432 -25.13 8.72 9.98
CA ASP A 432 -23.67 8.64 9.95
C ASP A 432 -23.14 8.98 8.55
N LEU A 433 -23.79 8.46 7.50
CA LEU A 433 -23.48 8.78 6.11
C LEU A 433 -23.60 10.28 5.83
N MET A 434 -24.68 10.91 6.27
CA MET A 434 -24.87 12.35 6.10
C MET A 434 -23.84 13.18 6.86
N VAL A 435 -23.46 12.77 8.08
CA VAL A 435 -22.44 13.45 8.87
C VAL A 435 -21.07 13.39 8.18
N ALA A 436 -20.71 12.22 7.65
CA ALA A 436 -19.45 12.05 6.92
C ALA A 436 -19.40 12.92 5.66
N VAL A 437 -20.45 12.92 4.84
CA VAL A 437 -20.54 13.77 3.64
C VAL A 437 -20.51 15.25 4.02
N ALA A 438 -21.24 15.65 5.06
CA ALA A 438 -21.23 17.02 5.56
C ALA A 438 -19.86 17.50 6.06
N ALA A 439 -19.02 16.57 6.48
CA ALA A 439 -17.64 16.82 6.89
C ALA A 439 -16.65 16.89 5.70
N GLY A 440 -17.09 16.53 4.49
CA GLY A 440 -16.28 16.54 3.28
C GLY A 440 -15.74 15.18 2.86
N CYS A 441 -16.21 14.08 3.49
CA CYS A 441 -15.89 12.74 3.04
C CYS A 441 -16.77 12.35 1.84
N THR A 442 -16.22 11.58 0.92
CA THR A 442 -16.96 11.06 -0.24
C THR A 442 -17.84 9.87 0.18
N ALA A 443 -17.34 9.00 1.04
CA ALA A 443 -18.06 7.83 1.52
C ALA A 443 -17.54 7.38 2.89
N ILE A 444 -18.34 6.54 3.56
CA ILE A 444 -17.88 5.70 4.67
C ILE A 444 -17.49 4.33 4.10
N VAL A 445 -16.44 3.75 4.65
CA VAL A 445 -16.04 2.35 4.42
C VAL A 445 -16.26 1.57 5.70
N SER A 446 -17.01 0.47 5.64
CA SER A 446 -17.29 -0.33 6.82
C SER A 446 -17.72 -1.76 6.48
N PRO A 447 -17.60 -2.71 7.42
CA PRO A 447 -18.23 -4.01 7.26
C PRO A 447 -19.76 -3.87 7.22
N LEU A 448 -20.41 -4.87 6.65
CA LEU A 448 -21.85 -5.07 6.72
C LEU A 448 -22.15 -6.27 7.63
N SER A 449 -23.03 -6.08 8.59
CA SER A 449 -23.26 -7.05 9.68
C SER A 449 -24.56 -7.87 9.51
N GLY A 450 -25.42 -7.53 8.56
CA GLY A 450 -26.74 -8.15 8.39
C GLY A 450 -26.73 -9.48 7.64
N SER A 451 -27.70 -10.34 7.93
CA SER A 451 -27.94 -11.58 7.19
C SER A 451 -28.61 -11.37 5.83
N GLU A 452 -29.27 -10.23 5.63
CA GLU A 452 -29.93 -9.83 4.39
C GLU A 452 -29.43 -8.44 3.94
N PRO A 453 -28.31 -8.41 3.22
CA PRO A 453 -27.61 -7.16 2.87
C PRO A 453 -28.45 -6.18 2.05
N GLU A 454 -29.29 -6.70 1.15
CA GLU A 454 -30.12 -5.88 0.27
C GLU A 454 -31.20 -5.13 1.05
N GLU A 455 -31.85 -5.78 2.00
CA GLU A 455 -32.84 -5.13 2.88
C GLU A 455 -32.21 -4.03 3.73
N SER A 456 -31.02 -4.27 4.30
CA SER A 456 -30.29 -3.28 5.09
C SER A 456 -29.94 -2.04 4.24
N ILE A 457 -29.46 -2.25 3.01
CA ILE A 457 -29.13 -1.15 2.08
C ILE A 457 -30.38 -0.35 1.71
N ASP A 458 -31.48 -1.03 1.38
CA ASP A 458 -32.76 -0.40 1.04
C ASP A 458 -33.35 0.38 2.24
N GLU A 459 -33.18 -0.11 3.44
CA GLU A 459 -33.60 0.59 4.66
C GLU A 459 -32.80 1.86 4.89
N ILE A 460 -31.48 1.78 4.78
CA ILE A 460 -30.58 2.93 4.89
C ILE A 460 -30.89 3.96 3.80
N GLU A 461 -31.11 3.54 2.56
CA GLU A 461 -31.46 4.43 1.46
C GLU A 461 -32.79 5.17 1.73
N ARG A 462 -33.82 4.46 2.18
CA ARG A 462 -35.12 5.07 2.55
C ARG A 462 -34.95 6.09 3.68
N ALA A 463 -34.21 5.73 4.72
CA ALA A 463 -33.92 6.62 5.84
C ALA A 463 -33.12 7.86 5.40
N LEU A 464 -32.14 7.68 4.52
CA LEU A 464 -31.33 8.75 4.00
C LEU A 464 -32.16 9.76 3.17
N ARG A 465 -33.04 9.26 2.29
CA ARG A 465 -33.99 10.08 1.53
C ARG A 465 -34.92 10.87 2.45
N GLN A 466 -35.39 10.26 3.54
CA GLN A 466 -36.22 10.95 4.52
C GLN A 466 -35.45 12.06 5.22
N LEU A 467 -34.25 11.79 5.72
CA LEU A 467 -33.40 12.79 6.38
C LEU A 467 -33.07 13.97 5.46
N MET A 468 -32.78 13.71 4.17
CA MET A 468 -32.54 14.76 3.18
C MET A 468 -33.75 15.69 3.02
N ARG A 469 -34.96 15.13 2.98
CA ARG A 469 -36.21 15.93 2.95
C ARG A 469 -36.36 16.77 4.22
N GLU A 470 -36.11 16.19 5.38
CA GLU A 470 -36.22 16.88 6.68
C GLU A 470 -35.24 18.06 6.80
N ILE A 471 -34.03 17.95 6.25
CA ILE A 471 -33.06 19.06 6.27
C ILE A 471 -33.18 19.99 5.06
N GLY A 472 -34.03 19.69 4.08
CA GLY A 472 -34.31 20.54 2.93
C GLY A 472 -33.20 20.54 1.87
N VAL A 473 -32.64 19.37 1.54
CA VAL A 473 -31.65 19.21 0.47
C VAL A 473 -32.15 18.20 -0.59
N ASP A 474 -31.86 18.49 -1.83
CA ASP A 474 -32.19 17.66 -3.00
C ASP A 474 -31.08 16.68 -3.36
N ARG A 475 -29.84 16.98 -2.98
CA ARG A 475 -28.67 16.14 -3.18
C ARG A 475 -27.86 16.06 -1.92
N ILE A 476 -27.30 14.89 -1.62
CA ILE A 476 -26.52 14.68 -0.41
C ILE A 476 -25.23 15.52 -0.40
N GLU A 477 -24.64 15.80 -1.54
CA GLU A 477 -23.45 16.64 -1.68
C GLU A 477 -23.69 18.10 -1.28
N ARG A 478 -24.94 18.50 -1.15
CA ARG A 478 -25.33 19.84 -0.62
C ARG A 478 -25.40 19.90 0.88
N VAL A 479 -25.34 18.76 1.55
CA VAL A 479 -25.21 18.71 3.02
C VAL A 479 -23.81 19.20 3.38
N GLY A 480 -23.73 20.06 4.36
CA GLY A 480 -22.45 20.63 4.78
C GLY A 480 -22.38 20.87 6.28
N ARG A 481 -21.25 21.36 6.75
CA ARG A 481 -21.02 21.63 8.17
C ARG A 481 -22.12 22.49 8.83
N ARG A 482 -22.78 23.37 8.08
CA ARG A 482 -23.91 24.17 8.55
C ARG A 482 -25.10 23.32 9.01
N ASN A 483 -25.24 22.12 8.49
CA ASN A 483 -26.29 21.15 8.84
C ASN A 483 -25.94 20.27 10.03
N LEU A 484 -24.76 20.44 10.63
CA LEU A 484 -24.31 19.66 11.78
C LEU A 484 -24.36 20.50 13.07
N ARG A 485 -24.82 19.87 14.16
CA ARG A 485 -24.81 20.41 15.51
C ARG A 485 -24.31 19.35 16.47
N ALA A 486 -23.49 19.75 17.44
CA ALA A 486 -23.16 18.91 18.58
C ALA A 486 -24.31 18.89 19.57
N ILE A 487 -24.64 17.73 20.14
CA ILE A 487 -25.70 17.59 21.15
C ILE A 487 -25.18 17.95 22.52
N ASP A 488 -23.94 17.67 22.81
CA ASP A 488 -23.32 17.99 24.09
C ASP A 488 -22.06 18.87 23.93
N TYR A 489 -21.62 19.39 25.08
CA TYR A 489 -20.48 20.30 25.14
C TYR A 489 -19.17 19.67 24.74
N GLU A 490 -18.95 18.41 25.13
CA GLU A 490 -17.72 17.68 24.82
C GLU A 490 -17.58 17.46 23.30
N THR A 491 -18.63 16.99 22.64
CA THR A 491 -18.67 16.84 21.20
C THR A 491 -18.47 18.17 20.48
N ALA A 492 -19.09 19.26 20.99
CA ALA A 492 -18.87 20.61 20.44
C ALA A 492 -17.39 21.03 20.53
N ALA A 493 -16.76 20.74 21.67
CA ALA A 493 -15.36 21.06 21.90
C ALA A 493 -14.41 20.30 20.98
N ILE A 494 -14.58 18.99 20.83
CA ILE A 494 -13.69 18.14 20.01
C ILE A 494 -13.93 18.27 18.50
N SER A 495 -15.18 18.48 18.06
CA SER A 495 -15.55 18.58 16.64
C SER A 495 -15.53 20.02 16.10
N GLY A 496 -15.54 21.01 16.98
CA GLY A 496 -15.70 22.42 16.61
C GLY A 496 -17.05 22.75 15.98
N LEU A 497 -18.06 21.88 16.13
CA LEU A 497 -19.42 22.13 15.69
C LEU A 497 -20.13 23.09 16.67
N ARG A 498 -21.18 23.75 16.17
CA ARG A 498 -22.05 24.53 17.05
C ARG A 498 -22.83 23.60 17.96
N LEU A 499 -22.94 23.96 19.24
CA LEU A 499 -23.81 23.26 20.17
C LEU A 499 -25.28 23.56 19.83
N ILE A 500 -26.14 22.55 19.94
CA ILE A 500 -27.58 22.72 19.71
C ILE A 500 -28.15 23.81 20.63
N GLY A 501 -28.98 24.71 20.09
CA GLY A 501 -29.49 25.86 20.80
C GLY A 501 -28.55 27.07 20.93
N TYR A 502 -27.36 27.01 20.34
CA TYR A 502 -26.40 28.11 20.31
C TYR A 502 -26.11 28.58 18.89
N ASP A 503 -26.22 29.88 18.64
CA ASP A 503 -25.99 30.47 17.32
C ASP A 503 -24.50 30.64 16.96
N ARG A 504 -23.62 30.56 17.94
CA ARG A 504 -22.17 30.75 17.76
C ARG A 504 -21.38 29.54 18.23
N PRO A 505 -20.26 29.21 17.58
CA PRO A 505 -19.32 28.19 18.09
C PRO A 505 -18.83 28.59 19.49
N LEU A 506 -18.57 27.58 20.32
CA LEU A 506 -17.99 27.83 21.66
C LEU A 506 -16.58 28.42 21.49
N LYS A 507 -16.29 29.51 22.21
CA LYS A 507 -15.03 30.26 22.10
C LYS A 507 -13.80 29.58 22.72
N MET A 508 -13.93 28.38 23.22
CA MET A 508 -12.85 27.68 23.96
C MET A 508 -11.50 27.60 23.27
N TRP A 509 -11.47 27.67 21.96
CA TRP A 509 -10.24 27.53 21.18
C TRP A 509 -9.35 28.77 21.12
N LEU A 510 -9.84 29.91 21.56
CA LEU A 510 -9.09 31.16 21.48
C LEU A 510 -8.28 31.47 22.75
N GLU A 511 -8.44 30.69 23.81
CA GLU A 511 -7.76 30.91 25.10
C GLU A 511 -6.62 29.93 25.40
N LEU A 512 -6.42 28.90 24.58
CA LEU A 512 -5.23 28.05 24.65
C LEU A 512 -4.14 28.64 23.75
N ARG A 513 -3.41 29.59 24.29
CA ARG A 513 -2.14 30.07 23.74
C ARG A 513 -0.97 29.22 24.20
#